data_fda86a84a0c60e6158efdf88a3e890ab
#
_entry.id   fda86a84a0c60e6158efdf88a3e890ab
#
_cell.length_a   1.000
_cell.length_b   1.000
_cell.length_c   1.000
_cell.angle_alpha   90.00
_cell.angle_beta   90.00
_cell.angle_gamma   90.00
#
_symmetry.space_group_name_H-M   'P 1'
#
loop_
_entity.id
_entity.type
_entity.pdbx_description
1 polymer ?
#
loop_
_entity_poly.entity_id
_entity_poly.type
_entity_poly.pdbx_seq_one_letter_code
_entity_poly.pdbx_strand_id
1 'polypeptide(L)'
;YDATGWLIADDILEGIQDVLSPDVLRRKQTIFDNNLMKRKKEKCKVIYNGTIWSLHDIYMNRLSFLENNPEAKDVRWDVLKIPALDPETDESNFDYDYNLGFSTKYYRIERAKFEENDDMASWFSQCQQEPIERDGAVFNPEHMNFYNGVLPNEEPVKIVSACDVALGGSDYLAMPVAYVYSDGSVYIHDVVFDNSEKTITQPKVVQTLIKNQVSNAFFEAN
;
A
#
# COMPACT_ATOMS: atom_id res chain seq x y z
N TYR A 1 -13.37 2.27 30.82
CA TYR A 1 -14.73 2.64 30.43
C TYR A 1 -15.08 1.92 29.14
N ASP A 2 -16.31 1.38 29.05
CA ASP A 2 -16.81 0.62 27.91
C ASP A 2 -17.76 1.50 27.08
N ALA A 3 -17.65 1.44 25.77
CA ALA A 3 -18.55 2.13 24.85
C ALA A 3 -19.77 1.25 24.55
N THR A 4 -20.95 1.71 24.96
CA THR A 4 -22.23 0.97 24.77
C THR A 4 -23.12 1.61 23.72
N GLY A 5 -22.97 2.89 23.41
CA GLY A 5 -23.74 3.63 22.42
C GLY A 5 -22.95 3.88 21.16
N TRP A 6 -22.02 4.82 21.22
CA TRP A 6 -21.17 5.24 20.13
C TRP A 6 -19.70 5.19 20.54
N LEU A 7 -18.86 4.75 19.60
CA LEU A 7 -17.41 4.90 19.64
C LEU A 7 -17.01 5.69 18.42
N ILE A 8 -16.41 6.86 18.63
CA ILE A 8 -15.95 7.73 17.56
C ILE A 8 -14.43 7.68 17.56
N ALA A 9 -13.86 7.28 16.44
CA ALA A 9 -12.42 7.28 16.20
C ALA A 9 -12.13 8.37 15.18
N ASP A 10 -11.48 9.43 15.64
CA ASP A 10 -11.19 10.63 14.90
C ASP A 10 -9.67 10.74 14.70
N ASP A 11 -9.25 10.99 13.47
CA ASP A 11 -7.85 11.18 13.07
C ASP A 11 -6.87 10.17 13.70
N ILE A 12 -7.12 8.86 13.47
CA ILE A 12 -6.27 7.79 14.00
C ILE A 12 -4.82 7.90 13.49
N LEU A 13 -4.66 8.40 12.27
CA LEU A 13 -3.38 8.68 11.65
C LEU A 13 -3.14 10.19 11.67
N GLU A 14 -1.95 10.59 12.15
CA GLU A 14 -1.59 12.00 12.31
C GLU A 14 -1.16 12.66 10.98
N GLY A 15 -0.87 11.84 9.96
CA GLY A 15 -0.48 12.32 8.65
C GLY A 15 0.28 11.30 7.82
N ILE A 16 0.83 11.77 6.70
CA ILE A 16 1.52 10.95 5.72
C ILE A 16 2.69 10.15 6.30
N GLN A 17 3.40 10.68 7.30
CA GLN A 17 4.54 10.00 7.92
C GLN A 17 4.18 8.67 8.56
N ASP A 18 2.94 8.53 9.00
CA ASP A 18 2.46 7.28 9.60
C ASP A 18 2.34 6.14 8.59
N VAL A 19 2.05 6.46 7.32
CA VAL A 19 1.84 5.46 6.27
C VAL A 19 3.08 5.20 5.42
N LEU A 20 4.09 6.07 5.49
CA LEU A 20 5.38 5.84 4.82
C LEU A 20 6.23 4.77 5.52
N SER A 21 5.94 4.45 6.78
CA SER A 21 6.61 3.40 7.53
C SER A 21 5.65 2.27 7.86
N PRO A 22 5.80 1.08 7.24
CA PRO A 22 4.96 -0.09 7.53
C PRO A 22 4.94 -0.48 9.02
N ASP A 23 6.05 -0.31 9.73
CA ASP A 23 6.15 -0.63 11.16
C ASP A 23 5.38 0.37 12.03
N VAL A 24 5.43 1.66 11.70
CA VAL A 24 4.64 2.68 12.39
C VAL A 24 3.16 2.41 12.18
N LEU A 25 2.76 2.15 10.94
CA LEU A 25 1.37 1.85 10.58
C LEU A 25 0.87 0.60 11.31
N ARG A 26 1.64 -0.49 11.31
CA ARG A 26 1.31 -1.74 12.02
C ARG A 26 1.17 -1.51 13.53
N ARG A 27 2.07 -0.72 14.13
CA ARG A 27 1.99 -0.37 15.55
C ARG A 27 0.73 0.43 15.87
N LYS A 28 0.40 1.45 15.07
CA LYS A 28 -0.83 2.24 15.23
C LYS A 28 -2.08 1.37 15.05
N GLN A 29 -2.10 0.49 14.05
CA GLN A 29 -3.18 -0.50 13.85
C GLN A 29 -3.35 -1.38 15.11
N THR A 30 -2.26 -1.90 15.65
CA THR A 30 -2.28 -2.74 16.85
C THR A 30 -2.82 -1.99 18.06
N ILE A 31 -2.40 -0.73 18.26
CA ILE A 31 -2.90 0.11 19.36
C ILE A 31 -4.39 0.39 19.16
N PHE A 32 -4.80 0.74 17.96
CA PHE A 32 -6.19 0.98 17.63
C PHE A 32 -7.09 -0.23 17.94
N ASP A 33 -6.72 -1.40 17.42
CA ASP A 33 -7.50 -2.63 17.60
C ASP A 33 -7.52 -3.11 19.07
N ASN A 34 -6.38 -3.06 19.75
CA ASN A 34 -6.25 -3.59 21.10
C ASN A 34 -6.67 -2.64 22.22
N ASN A 35 -6.56 -1.34 22.01
CA ASN A 35 -6.86 -0.37 23.07
C ASN A 35 -8.21 0.32 22.85
N LEU A 36 -8.53 0.71 21.62
CA LEU A 36 -9.75 1.45 21.34
C LEU A 36 -10.91 0.50 21.02
N MET A 37 -10.73 -0.40 20.06
CA MET A 37 -11.82 -1.26 19.59
C MET A 37 -12.26 -2.29 20.65
N LYS A 38 -11.40 -2.72 21.54
CA LYS A 38 -11.77 -3.59 22.66
C LYS A 38 -12.68 -2.94 23.70
N ARG A 39 -12.81 -1.62 23.69
CA ARG A 39 -13.76 -0.91 24.57
C ARG A 39 -15.19 -0.97 24.04
N LYS A 40 -15.37 -1.33 22.79
CA LYS A 40 -16.66 -1.46 22.14
C LYS A 40 -17.43 -2.66 22.67
N LYS A 41 -18.67 -2.47 23.11
CA LYS A 41 -19.63 -3.55 23.36
C LYS A 41 -20.34 -3.94 22.06
N GLU A 42 -20.95 -5.11 22.05
CA GLU A 42 -21.56 -5.74 20.87
C GLU A 42 -22.49 -4.80 20.07
N LYS A 43 -23.35 -4.06 20.75
CA LYS A 43 -24.34 -3.14 20.12
C LYS A 43 -23.82 -1.73 19.90
N CYS A 44 -22.56 -1.46 20.19
CA CYS A 44 -21.97 -0.15 20.00
C CYS A 44 -21.80 0.17 18.51
N LYS A 45 -22.27 1.32 18.09
CA LYS A 45 -22.02 1.85 16.75
C LYS A 45 -20.63 2.49 16.71
N VAL A 46 -19.97 2.41 15.57
CA VAL A 46 -18.63 2.96 15.39
C VAL A 46 -18.64 3.98 14.25
N ILE A 47 -18.07 5.14 14.49
CA ILE A 47 -17.77 6.14 13.46
C ILE A 47 -16.25 6.21 13.34
N TYR A 48 -15.76 6.04 12.14
CA TYR A 48 -14.38 6.34 11.76
C TYR A 48 -14.40 7.65 10.98
N ASN A 49 -13.72 8.67 11.48
CA ASN A 49 -13.53 9.93 10.80
C ASN A 49 -12.04 10.19 10.62
N GLY A 50 -11.63 10.64 9.46
CA GLY A 50 -10.23 10.95 9.17
C GLY A 50 -9.88 10.89 7.69
N THR A 51 -8.65 11.25 7.39
CA THR A 51 -8.08 11.22 6.05
C THR A 51 -7.59 9.81 5.71
N ILE A 52 -7.90 9.33 4.52
CA ILE A 52 -7.33 8.10 3.97
C ILE A 52 -5.99 8.45 3.33
N TRP A 53 -4.88 8.09 3.98
CA TRP A 53 -3.54 8.47 3.57
C TRP A 53 -2.89 7.52 2.57
N SER A 54 -3.33 6.27 2.52
CA SER A 54 -2.84 5.26 1.57
C SER A 54 -3.84 4.14 1.36
N LEU A 55 -3.60 3.33 0.31
CA LEU A 55 -4.39 2.11 0.05
C LEU A 55 -4.26 1.03 1.15
N HIS A 56 -3.27 1.15 2.03
CA HIS A 56 -2.94 0.16 3.06
C HIS A 56 -3.10 0.69 4.48
N ASP A 57 -3.72 1.85 4.65
CA ASP A 57 -3.91 2.41 5.98
C ASP A 57 -5.01 1.72 6.80
N ILE A 58 -5.20 2.19 8.02
CA ILE A 58 -6.13 1.58 8.99
C ILE A 58 -7.57 1.62 8.46
N TYR A 59 -7.98 2.70 7.80
CA TYR A 59 -9.34 2.85 7.28
C TYR A 59 -9.60 1.90 6.11
N MET A 60 -8.65 1.81 5.16
CA MET A 60 -8.75 0.92 4.02
C MET A 60 -8.69 -0.55 4.43
N ASN A 61 -7.83 -0.90 5.38
CA ASN A 61 -7.79 -2.25 5.95
C ASN A 61 -9.11 -2.63 6.61
N ARG A 62 -9.74 -1.69 7.34
CA ARG A 62 -11.05 -1.92 7.94
C ARG A 62 -12.15 -2.09 6.90
N LEU A 63 -12.16 -1.27 5.88
CA LEU A 63 -13.11 -1.36 4.76
C LEU A 63 -12.97 -2.69 4.03
N SER A 64 -11.76 -3.07 3.67
CA SER A 64 -11.46 -4.36 3.04
C SER A 64 -11.91 -5.56 3.89
N PHE A 65 -11.74 -5.49 5.21
CA PHE A 65 -12.26 -6.53 6.11
C PHE A 65 -13.80 -6.61 6.05
N LEU A 66 -14.49 -5.48 6.10
CA LEU A 66 -15.96 -5.44 6.06
C LEU A 66 -16.52 -5.96 4.73
N GLU A 67 -15.82 -5.69 3.63
CA GLU A 67 -16.24 -6.11 2.28
C GLU A 67 -15.96 -7.59 2.00
N ASN A 68 -14.83 -8.11 2.47
CA ASN A 68 -14.31 -9.38 1.99
C ASN A 68 -14.38 -10.53 3.03
N ASN A 69 -14.57 -10.23 4.32
CA ASN A 69 -14.58 -11.26 5.34
C ASN A 69 -15.98 -11.87 5.50
N PRO A 70 -16.15 -13.20 5.36
CA PRO A 70 -17.45 -13.87 5.51
C PRO A 70 -18.13 -13.63 6.86
N GLU A 71 -17.38 -13.45 7.92
CA GLU A 71 -17.89 -13.17 9.28
C GLU A 71 -18.45 -11.74 9.41
N ALA A 72 -18.10 -10.85 8.48
CA ALA A 72 -18.59 -9.48 8.47
C ALA A 72 -19.83 -9.25 7.60
N LYS A 73 -20.34 -10.26 6.90
CA LYS A 73 -21.44 -10.16 5.94
C LYS A 73 -22.73 -9.55 6.50
N ASP A 74 -22.97 -9.71 7.81
CA ASP A 74 -24.16 -9.18 8.50
C ASP A 74 -23.87 -7.83 9.19
N VAL A 75 -22.66 -7.32 9.09
CA VAL A 75 -22.27 -6.00 9.61
C VAL A 75 -22.77 -4.93 8.66
N ARG A 76 -23.64 -4.04 9.16
CA ARG A 76 -24.13 -2.90 8.39
C ARG A 76 -23.14 -1.76 8.47
N TRP A 77 -22.70 -1.24 7.33
CA TRP A 77 -21.76 -0.13 7.22
C TRP A 77 -22.07 0.76 6.01
N ASP A 78 -21.66 2.01 6.10
CA ASP A 78 -21.79 3.01 5.04
C ASP A 78 -20.48 3.82 4.99
N VAL A 79 -20.08 4.27 3.81
CA VAL A 79 -18.92 5.14 3.59
C VAL A 79 -19.40 6.46 3.01
N LEU A 80 -19.05 7.57 3.65
CA LEU A 80 -19.26 8.90 3.13
C LEU A 80 -17.93 9.51 2.71
N LYS A 81 -17.79 9.79 1.42
CA LYS A 81 -16.65 10.53 0.84
C LYS A 81 -17.17 11.83 0.24
N ILE A 82 -16.52 12.93 0.56
CA ILE A 82 -16.83 14.25 -0.01
C ILE A 82 -15.51 14.81 -0.57
N PRO A 83 -15.23 14.62 -1.87
CA PRO A 83 -14.01 15.13 -2.48
C PRO A 83 -14.00 16.66 -2.48
N ALA A 84 -12.82 17.27 -2.45
CA ALA A 84 -12.68 18.72 -2.49
C ALA A 84 -13.21 19.31 -3.79
N LEU A 85 -12.91 18.68 -4.91
CA LEU A 85 -13.47 18.99 -6.22
C LEU A 85 -14.31 17.82 -6.70
N ASP A 86 -15.50 18.12 -7.19
CA ASP A 86 -16.36 17.15 -7.83
C ASP A 86 -15.67 16.59 -9.09
N PRO A 87 -15.59 15.25 -9.25
CA PRO A 87 -14.86 14.64 -10.36
C PRO A 87 -15.43 14.93 -11.74
N GLU A 88 -16.74 15.23 -11.83
CA GLU A 88 -17.43 15.46 -13.11
C GLU A 88 -17.41 16.93 -13.53
N THR A 89 -17.57 17.84 -12.56
CA THR A 89 -17.71 19.27 -12.83
C THR A 89 -16.42 20.05 -12.58
N ASP A 90 -15.47 19.50 -11.84
CA ASP A 90 -14.26 20.17 -11.33
C ASP A 90 -14.61 21.43 -10.49
N GLU A 91 -15.77 21.43 -9.83
CA GLU A 91 -16.21 22.47 -8.93
C GLU A 91 -16.08 22.03 -7.48
N SER A 92 -15.87 22.99 -6.57
CA SER A 92 -15.72 22.70 -5.15
C SER A 92 -17.03 22.22 -4.54
N ASN A 93 -16.97 21.10 -3.81
CA ASN A 93 -18.07 20.65 -2.96
C ASN A 93 -18.24 21.48 -1.68
N PHE A 94 -17.37 22.45 -1.43
CA PHE A 94 -17.35 23.30 -0.22
C PHE A 94 -17.47 24.78 -0.51
N ASP A 95 -17.82 25.16 -1.75
CA ASP A 95 -18.04 26.56 -2.17
C ASP A 95 -19.45 27.02 -1.77
N TYR A 96 -19.63 27.22 -0.48
CA TYR A 96 -20.90 27.69 0.07
C TYR A 96 -21.00 29.21 0.08
N ASP A 97 -22.22 29.75 0.04
CA ASP A 97 -22.55 31.19 0.12
C ASP A 97 -22.01 31.88 1.38
N TYR A 98 -21.49 31.10 2.33
CA TYR A 98 -20.95 31.63 3.61
C TYR A 98 -19.51 32.15 3.51
N ASN A 99 -18.89 32.11 2.32
CA ASN A 99 -17.53 32.59 2.08
C ASN A 99 -16.48 31.98 3.04
N LEU A 100 -16.52 30.65 3.17
CA LEU A 100 -15.62 29.90 4.06
C LEU A 100 -14.19 29.73 3.49
N GLY A 101 -13.92 30.25 2.30
CA GLY A 101 -12.59 30.22 1.69
C GLY A 101 -12.24 28.93 0.95
N PHE A 102 -13.17 27.99 0.81
CA PHE A 102 -12.97 26.71 0.11
C PHE A 102 -13.57 26.74 -1.31
N SER A 103 -13.32 27.82 -2.04
CA SER A 103 -13.84 28.00 -3.39
C SER A 103 -13.18 27.07 -4.40
N THR A 104 -13.84 26.86 -5.55
CA THR A 104 -13.28 26.13 -6.69
C THR A 104 -11.90 26.65 -7.09
N LYS A 105 -11.73 27.99 -7.12
CA LYS A 105 -10.44 28.61 -7.40
C LYS A 105 -9.36 28.24 -6.38
N TYR A 106 -9.72 28.21 -5.09
CA TYR A 106 -8.81 27.81 -4.01
C TYR A 106 -8.29 26.38 -4.24
N TYR A 107 -9.18 25.42 -4.42
CA TYR A 107 -8.77 24.03 -4.59
C TYR A 107 -8.01 23.75 -5.90
N ARG A 108 -8.32 24.47 -6.98
CA ARG A 108 -7.53 24.38 -8.23
C ARG A 108 -6.11 24.89 -8.04
N ILE A 109 -5.90 25.93 -7.24
CA ILE A 109 -4.56 26.43 -6.87
C ILE A 109 -3.84 25.41 -5.98
N GLU A 110 -4.53 24.83 -5.01
CA GLU A 110 -3.93 23.79 -4.16
C GLU A 110 -3.52 22.57 -5.00
N ARG A 111 -4.39 22.07 -5.90
CA ARG A 111 -4.05 20.99 -6.81
C ARG A 111 -2.79 21.28 -7.65
N ALA A 112 -2.71 22.46 -8.23
CA ALA A 112 -1.55 22.85 -9.02
C ALA A 112 -0.23 22.85 -8.22
N LYS A 113 -0.27 23.13 -6.92
CA LYS A 113 0.93 23.00 -6.06
C LYS A 113 1.35 21.54 -5.88
N PHE A 114 0.41 20.60 -5.75
CA PHE A 114 0.73 19.17 -5.70
C PHE A 114 1.26 18.67 -7.05
N GLU A 115 0.72 19.16 -8.17
CA GLU A 115 1.22 18.86 -9.51
C GLU A 115 2.66 19.37 -9.71
N GLU A 116 2.97 20.61 -9.29
CA GLU A 116 4.32 21.19 -9.36
C GLU A 116 5.36 20.42 -8.54
N ASN A 117 4.92 19.81 -7.45
CA ASN A 117 5.78 19.01 -6.55
C ASN A 117 5.80 17.51 -6.88
N ASP A 118 5.21 17.07 -7.99
CA ASP A 118 5.06 15.65 -8.35
C ASP A 118 4.43 14.78 -7.23
N ASP A 119 3.53 15.37 -6.39
CA ASP A 119 2.88 14.68 -5.28
C ASP A 119 1.36 14.60 -5.42
N MET A 120 0.89 14.17 -6.57
CA MET A 120 -0.54 13.98 -6.81
C MET A 120 -1.15 12.91 -5.91
N ALA A 121 -0.36 11.95 -5.42
CA ALA A 121 -0.85 10.96 -4.45
C ALA A 121 -1.34 11.62 -3.16
N SER A 122 -0.66 12.67 -2.69
CA SER A 122 -1.13 13.48 -1.55
C SER A 122 -2.41 14.25 -1.87
N TRP A 123 -2.54 14.80 -3.06
CA TRP A 123 -3.77 15.46 -3.49
C TRP A 123 -4.96 14.50 -3.48
N PHE A 124 -4.84 13.34 -4.14
CA PHE A 124 -5.91 12.35 -4.19
C PHE A 124 -6.27 11.82 -2.81
N SER A 125 -5.29 11.58 -1.97
CA SER A 125 -5.48 11.12 -0.60
C SER A 125 -6.19 12.17 0.27
N GLN A 126 -5.60 13.36 0.38
CA GLN A 126 -6.04 14.38 1.35
C GLN A 126 -7.28 15.16 0.88
N CYS A 127 -7.35 15.46 -0.41
CA CYS A 127 -8.37 16.33 -0.95
C CYS A 127 -9.49 15.57 -1.67
N GLN A 128 -9.16 14.50 -2.41
CA GLN A 128 -10.17 13.74 -3.15
C GLN A 128 -10.67 12.51 -2.40
N GLN A 129 -10.03 12.12 -1.29
CA GLN A 129 -10.35 10.92 -0.50
C GLN A 129 -10.32 9.63 -1.33
N GLU A 130 -9.48 9.63 -2.35
CA GLU A 130 -9.22 8.51 -3.26
C GLU A 130 -7.71 8.26 -3.32
N PRO A 131 -7.14 7.59 -2.30
CA PRO A 131 -5.71 7.32 -2.29
C PRO A 131 -5.32 6.51 -3.53
N ILE A 132 -4.25 6.93 -4.16
CA ILE A 132 -3.59 6.20 -5.23
C ILE A 132 -2.24 5.68 -4.76
N GLU A 133 -1.69 4.71 -5.47
CA GLU A 133 -0.30 4.31 -5.25
C GLU A 133 0.60 5.52 -5.41
N ARG A 134 1.52 5.73 -4.45
CA ARG A 134 2.53 6.77 -4.58
C ARG A 134 3.54 6.35 -5.64
N ASP A 135 3.81 7.25 -6.58
CA ASP A 135 4.91 7.09 -7.53
C ASP A 135 6.23 7.02 -6.76
N GLY A 136 6.66 5.85 -6.53
CA GLY A 136 7.85 5.46 -5.78
C GLY A 136 8.09 3.97 -5.92
N ALA A 137 7.14 3.24 -6.46
CA ALA A 137 7.41 1.93 -7.04
C ALA A 137 8.33 2.17 -8.23
N VAL A 138 9.57 1.74 -8.11
CA VAL A 138 10.56 1.75 -9.22
C VAL A 138 9.98 1.06 -10.47
N PHE A 139 8.90 0.30 -10.28
CA PHE A 139 8.13 -0.38 -11.32
C PHE A 139 6.65 -0.06 -11.16
N ASN A 140 6.12 0.78 -12.06
CA ASN A 140 4.69 1.01 -12.17
C ASN A 140 4.02 -0.30 -12.64
N PRO A 141 2.99 -0.83 -11.91
CA PRO A 141 2.26 -2.02 -12.32
C PRO A 141 1.73 -1.98 -13.77
N GLU A 142 1.36 -0.81 -14.26
CA GLU A 142 0.90 -0.61 -15.65
C GLU A 142 2.00 -0.85 -16.69
N HIS A 143 3.26 -0.71 -16.29
CA HIS A 143 4.43 -0.98 -17.15
C HIS A 143 4.94 -2.41 -17.01
N MET A 144 4.37 -3.22 -16.11
CA MET A 144 4.78 -4.60 -15.93
C MET A 144 4.08 -5.51 -16.96
N ASN A 145 4.88 -6.20 -17.73
CA ASN A 145 4.37 -7.24 -18.63
C ASN A 145 4.34 -8.57 -17.91
N PHE A 146 3.20 -9.23 -17.94
CA PHE A 146 3.04 -10.56 -17.36
C PHE A 146 3.14 -11.62 -18.45
N TYR A 147 3.81 -12.70 -18.16
CA TYR A 147 3.89 -13.87 -19.04
C TYR A 147 3.39 -15.13 -18.29
N ASN A 148 2.99 -16.13 -19.02
CA ASN A 148 2.37 -17.34 -18.47
C ASN A 148 3.38 -18.42 -18.01
N GLY A 149 4.62 -18.04 -17.71
CA GLY A 149 5.70 -18.94 -17.29
C GLY A 149 6.44 -19.65 -18.44
N VAL A 150 6.05 -19.39 -19.68
CA VAL A 150 6.73 -19.94 -20.86
C VAL A 150 7.82 -18.97 -21.31
N LEU A 151 9.07 -19.39 -21.18
CA LEU A 151 10.22 -18.61 -21.63
C LEU A 151 10.40 -18.73 -23.15
N PRO A 152 11.11 -17.77 -23.79
CA PRO A 152 11.53 -17.90 -25.18
C PRO A 152 12.28 -19.20 -25.46
N ASN A 153 12.19 -19.72 -26.70
CA ASN A 153 12.86 -20.94 -27.09
C ASN A 153 14.39 -20.83 -27.28
N GLU A 154 14.92 -19.61 -27.11
CA GLU A 154 16.37 -19.37 -27.18
C GLU A 154 16.99 -19.42 -25.77
N GLU A 155 18.29 -19.69 -25.71
CA GLU A 155 19.04 -19.67 -24.46
C GLU A 155 19.25 -18.22 -23.98
N PRO A 156 19.06 -17.94 -22.68
CA PRO A 156 19.35 -16.61 -22.14
C PRO A 156 20.83 -16.28 -22.25
N VAL A 157 21.16 -15.05 -22.58
CA VAL A 157 22.55 -14.56 -22.64
C VAL A 157 23.21 -14.63 -21.26
N LYS A 158 22.42 -14.38 -20.20
CA LYS A 158 22.84 -14.53 -18.81
C LYS A 158 21.64 -14.73 -17.90
N ILE A 159 21.88 -15.40 -16.77
CA ILE A 159 20.92 -15.54 -15.69
C ILE A 159 21.54 -14.87 -14.46
N VAL A 160 20.84 -13.86 -13.92
CA VAL A 160 21.33 -13.04 -12.82
C VAL A 160 20.33 -12.99 -11.68
N SER A 161 20.81 -12.68 -10.50
CA SER A 161 19.96 -12.49 -9.32
C SER A 161 20.49 -11.36 -8.46
N ALA A 162 19.60 -10.67 -7.75
CA ALA A 162 19.93 -9.75 -6.70
C ALA A 162 19.12 -10.13 -5.45
N CYS A 163 19.78 -10.16 -4.29
CA CYS A 163 19.15 -10.56 -3.05
C CYS A 163 19.16 -9.40 -2.07
N ASP A 164 17.98 -8.95 -1.69
CA ASP A 164 17.76 -8.12 -0.53
C ASP A 164 17.69 -9.04 0.71
N VAL A 165 18.65 -8.87 1.61
CA VAL A 165 18.88 -9.80 2.71
C VAL A 165 18.16 -9.31 3.96
N ALA A 166 17.10 -9.97 4.38
CA ALA A 166 16.51 -9.75 5.70
C ALA A 166 17.31 -10.49 6.80
N LEU A 167 17.62 -9.78 7.87
CA LEU A 167 18.31 -10.34 9.03
C LEU A 167 17.38 -11.00 10.07
N GLY A 168 16.11 -11.17 9.72
CA GLY A 168 15.04 -11.68 10.59
C GLY A 168 14.13 -10.56 11.12
N GLY A 169 13.01 -10.93 11.73
CA GLY A 169 11.99 -10.00 12.20
C GLY A 169 10.82 -9.87 11.24
N SER A 170 10.38 -8.65 10.94
CA SER A 170 9.23 -8.38 10.04
C SER A 170 9.60 -8.33 8.57
N ASP A 171 10.88 -8.22 8.25
CA ASP A 171 11.35 -8.03 6.88
C ASP A 171 11.47 -9.36 6.12
N TYR A 172 11.24 -9.30 4.82
CA TYR A 172 11.33 -10.44 3.93
C TYR A 172 12.66 -10.44 3.18
N LEU A 173 13.30 -11.61 3.12
CA LEU A 173 14.32 -11.84 2.11
C LEU A 173 13.63 -11.89 0.75
N ALA A 174 14.09 -11.10 -0.20
CA ALA A 174 13.60 -11.06 -1.57
C ALA A 174 14.75 -11.32 -2.55
N MET A 175 14.66 -12.40 -3.33
CA MET A 175 15.68 -12.76 -4.32
C MET A 175 15.02 -13.19 -5.65
N PRO A 176 14.73 -12.26 -6.57
CA PRO A 176 14.32 -12.59 -7.92
C PRO A 176 15.47 -13.17 -8.74
N VAL A 177 15.15 -14.09 -9.65
CA VAL A 177 16.05 -14.61 -10.67
C VAL A 177 15.60 -14.13 -12.04
N ALA A 178 16.46 -13.40 -12.72
CA ALA A 178 16.22 -12.77 -14.01
C ALA A 178 16.95 -13.48 -15.15
N TYR A 179 16.20 -13.87 -16.17
CA TYR A 179 16.70 -14.43 -17.44
C TYR A 179 16.78 -13.30 -18.45
N VAL A 180 17.97 -12.99 -18.94
CA VAL A 180 18.24 -11.90 -19.88
C VAL A 180 18.52 -12.48 -21.25
N TYR A 181 17.79 -12.01 -22.26
CA TYR A 181 17.87 -12.48 -23.63
C TYR A 181 18.61 -11.50 -24.55
N SER A 182 18.95 -11.96 -25.75
CA SER A 182 19.78 -11.23 -26.73
C SER A 182 19.10 -9.97 -27.25
N ASP A 183 17.77 -9.94 -27.28
CA ASP A 183 16.94 -8.80 -27.68
C ASP A 183 16.79 -7.72 -26.58
N GLY A 184 17.39 -7.95 -25.41
CA GLY A 184 17.30 -7.09 -24.24
C GLY A 184 16.09 -7.36 -23.35
N SER A 185 15.24 -8.33 -23.69
CA SER A 185 14.13 -8.72 -22.82
C SER A 185 14.62 -9.39 -21.54
N VAL A 186 13.90 -9.15 -20.43
CA VAL A 186 14.22 -9.68 -19.10
C VAL A 186 12.99 -10.35 -18.52
N TYR A 187 13.11 -11.59 -18.11
CA TYR A 187 12.04 -12.38 -17.48
C TYR A 187 12.42 -12.70 -16.04
N ILE A 188 11.60 -12.29 -15.09
CA ILE A 188 11.71 -12.78 -13.71
C ILE A 188 11.05 -14.14 -13.65
N HIS A 189 11.87 -15.20 -13.63
CA HIS A 189 11.40 -16.58 -13.78
C HIS A 189 11.21 -17.31 -12.48
N ASP A 190 12.00 -16.98 -11.46
CA ASP A 190 11.93 -17.58 -10.14
C ASP A 190 12.15 -16.52 -9.06
N VAL A 191 11.60 -16.73 -7.88
CA VAL A 191 11.72 -15.79 -6.76
C VAL A 191 11.82 -16.56 -5.45
N VAL A 192 12.77 -16.19 -4.59
CA VAL A 192 12.71 -16.51 -3.17
C VAL A 192 12.14 -15.28 -2.46
N PHE A 193 11.00 -15.45 -1.79
CA PHE A 193 10.38 -14.40 -0.97
C PHE A 193 9.92 -15.05 0.34
N ASP A 194 10.66 -14.80 1.43
CA ASP A 194 10.48 -15.55 2.67
C ASP A 194 10.99 -14.76 3.87
N ASN A 195 10.25 -14.72 4.97
CA ASN A 195 10.63 -14.07 6.22
C ASN A 195 11.02 -15.08 7.33
N SER A 196 11.21 -16.35 6.98
CA SER A 196 11.68 -17.37 7.92
C SER A 196 13.12 -17.10 8.39
N GLU A 197 13.54 -17.82 9.43
CA GLU A 197 14.90 -17.74 9.93
C GLU A 197 15.96 -18.10 8.87
N LYS A 198 17.18 -17.60 9.02
CA LYS A 198 18.31 -17.83 8.11
C LYS A 198 18.57 -19.29 7.83
N THR A 199 18.37 -20.16 8.81
CA THR A 199 18.50 -21.62 8.67
C THR A 199 17.58 -22.23 7.63
N ILE A 200 16.48 -21.55 7.29
CA ILE A 200 15.50 -21.94 6.28
C ILE A 200 15.74 -21.17 4.98
N THR A 201 15.94 -19.83 5.06
CA THR A 201 16.04 -18.99 3.88
C THR A 201 17.35 -19.20 3.11
N GLN A 202 18.50 -19.37 3.80
CA GLN A 202 19.78 -19.60 3.13
C GLN A 202 19.81 -20.86 2.25
N PRO A 203 19.35 -22.05 2.69
CA PRO A 203 19.26 -23.21 1.82
C PRO A 203 18.34 -22.99 0.60
N LYS A 204 17.22 -22.27 0.74
CA LYS A 204 16.33 -21.94 -0.38
C LYS A 204 17.02 -21.05 -1.40
N VAL A 205 17.75 -20.03 -0.96
CA VAL A 205 18.56 -19.17 -1.82
C VAL A 205 19.56 -19.99 -2.61
N VAL A 206 20.36 -20.83 -1.96
CA VAL A 206 21.36 -21.68 -2.60
C VAL A 206 20.72 -22.64 -3.62
N GLN A 207 19.63 -23.31 -3.23
CA GLN A 207 18.91 -24.22 -4.13
C GLN A 207 18.36 -23.51 -5.36
N THR A 208 17.80 -22.29 -5.19
CA THR A 208 17.26 -21.50 -6.30
C THR A 208 18.35 -21.03 -7.25
N LEU A 209 19.50 -20.60 -6.73
CA LEU A 209 20.66 -20.23 -7.55
C LEU A 209 21.20 -21.40 -8.38
N ILE A 210 21.33 -22.57 -7.77
CA ILE A 210 21.80 -23.80 -8.45
C ILE A 210 20.77 -24.28 -9.48
N LYS A 211 19.49 -24.36 -9.10
CA LYS A 211 18.40 -24.80 -9.98
C LYS A 211 18.34 -23.98 -11.27
N ASN A 212 18.51 -22.68 -11.15
CA ASN A 212 18.41 -21.75 -12.28
C ASN A 212 19.78 -21.50 -12.95
N GLN A 213 20.86 -22.12 -12.51
CA GLN A 213 22.22 -21.94 -13.07
C GLN A 213 22.63 -20.44 -13.10
N VAL A 214 22.34 -19.72 -12.04
CA VAL A 214 22.60 -18.27 -11.96
C VAL A 214 24.08 -17.99 -12.13
N SER A 215 24.44 -17.18 -13.14
CA SER A 215 25.82 -16.85 -13.45
C SER A 215 26.40 -15.80 -12.50
N ASN A 216 25.59 -14.85 -12.07
CA ASN A 216 25.96 -13.76 -11.17
C ASN A 216 24.86 -13.49 -10.16
N ALA A 217 25.19 -13.54 -8.88
CA ALA A 217 24.29 -13.16 -7.79
C ALA A 217 24.89 -12.02 -6.98
N PHE A 218 24.08 -10.97 -6.74
CA PHE A 218 24.43 -9.83 -5.93
C PHE A 218 23.68 -9.91 -4.60
N PHE A 219 24.34 -9.62 -3.50
CA PHE A 219 23.74 -9.61 -2.18
C PHE A 219 23.93 -8.21 -1.58
N GLU A 220 22.89 -7.65 -1.03
CA GLU A 220 22.99 -6.41 -0.28
C GLU A 220 23.85 -6.65 0.98
N ALA A 221 24.82 -5.78 1.20
CA ALA A 221 25.64 -5.80 2.41
C ALA A 221 25.03 -4.86 3.45
N ASN A 222 24.37 -5.43 4.46
CA ASN A 222 23.85 -4.73 5.63
C ASN A 222 24.89 -4.71 6.76
#